data_2496d6e24ea51012b6ebcd89aafee0ba
#
_entry.id   2496d6e24ea51012b6ebcd89aafee0ba
#
_cell.length_a   1.000
_cell.length_b   1.000
_cell.length_c   1.000
_cell.angle_alpha   90.00
_cell.angle_beta   90.00
_cell.angle_gamma   90.00
#
_symmetry.space_group_name_H-M   'P 1'
#
loop_
_entity.id
_entity.type
_entity.pdbx_description
1 polymer ?
#
loop_
_entity_poly.entity_id
_entity_poly.type
_entity_poly.pdbx_seq_one_letter_code
_entity_poly.pdbx_strand_id
1 'polypeptide(L)'
;MAAQTFRTPQLVLTEHTFDVPLDHSDPDGEQIEVFAREVVAADKRPADLPWLVFLQGGPGFEATRPVRQHTPTWLPRALEEFRVLMLDQRGVGRSSPVGPDAAARFAPQQLADRLVHYRADSIVRDAELIRGALGVETWSVLGQSFGGFCCVTYLSLFPESLREALICGGLAPLDRPIDDVYAATYRRTMEHVERHYDRYPSDRDRVASIIKVLDAEDVRLPGGDRLTSQRFRQLGILLGACDGSEKLHYILELPFGSPAFRHDVEAASSFARNPLYAVVHESCYAPGLPTNWAADRVMPPEYDGDPTLLTGEHVYPWMFADYAGLRPFAETAQILARREWGPLYDPDRLAANAVPCAAAVYADDMYVEREFAEATAGRIKGLRMWLTNEFEHDGLTFDGARVLGRLLDLTRGRA
;
A
#
# COMPACT_ATOMS: atom_id res chain seq x y z
N MET A 1 -9.87 -8.38 26.17
CA MET A 1 -11.23 -8.85 25.77
C MET A 1 -11.19 -10.31 25.36
N ALA A 2 -12.27 -11.09 25.51
CA ALA A 2 -12.28 -12.50 25.04
C ALA A 2 -12.26 -12.51 23.51
N ALA A 3 -11.28 -13.18 22.93
CA ALA A 3 -11.18 -13.35 21.49
C ALA A 3 -12.41 -14.11 20.96
N GLN A 4 -13.08 -13.56 19.95
CA GLN A 4 -14.21 -14.22 19.31
C GLN A 4 -13.71 -15.16 18.21
N THR A 5 -14.07 -16.45 18.29
CA THR A 5 -13.66 -17.45 17.29
C THR A 5 -14.89 -17.98 16.56
N PHE A 6 -14.79 -18.09 15.24
CA PHE A 6 -15.79 -18.73 14.38
C PHE A 6 -15.14 -19.63 13.33
N ARG A 7 -15.91 -20.55 12.77
CA ARG A 7 -15.41 -21.55 11.83
C ARG A 7 -16.19 -21.49 10.52
N THR A 8 -15.45 -21.63 9.45
CA THR A 8 -15.96 -22.00 8.13
C THR A 8 -15.56 -23.45 7.84
N PRO A 9 -16.03 -24.08 6.76
CA PRO A 9 -15.59 -25.43 6.41
C PRO A 9 -14.06 -25.59 6.26
N GLN A 10 -13.36 -24.51 5.92
CA GLN A 10 -11.93 -24.55 5.59
C GLN A 10 -11.04 -23.77 6.56
N LEU A 11 -11.60 -22.83 7.33
CA LEU A 11 -10.83 -21.89 8.15
C LEU A 11 -11.39 -21.80 9.56
N VAL A 12 -10.48 -21.63 10.52
CA VAL A 12 -10.77 -21.14 11.87
C VAL A 12 -10.31 -19.71 11.94
N LEU A 13 -11.19 -18.80 12.32
CA LEU A 13 -10.96 -17.36 12.35
C LEU A 13 -11.13 -16.88 13.79
N THR A 14 -10.08 -16.26 14.35
CA THR A 14 -10.13 -15.67 15.69
C THR A 14 -9.90 -14.17 15.59
N GLU A 15 -10.82 -13.40 16.13
CA GLU A 15 -10.74 -11.94 16.14
C GLU A 15 -10.08 -11.45 17.41
N HIS A 16 -9.10 -10.57 17.26
CA HIS A 16 -8.37 -9.94 18.35
C HIS A 16 -8.50 -8.41 18.24
N THR A 17 -8.58 -7.75 19.36
CA THR A 17 -8.57 -6.30 19.47
C THR A 17 -7.61 -5.90 20.58
N PHE A 18 -6.76 -4.93 20.30
CA PHE A 18 -5.72 -4.45 21.19
C PHE A 18 -5.82 -2.94 21.34
N ASP A 19 -5.70 -2.44 22.57
CA ASP A 19 -5.50 -1.03 22.81
C ASP A 19 -3.99 -0.75 22.72
N VAL A 20 -3.62 0.22 21.89
CA VAL A 20 -2.24 0.63 21.67
C VAL A 20 -2.14 2.16 21.78
N PRO A 21 -0.99 2.73 22.20
CA PRO A 21 -0.82 4.17 22.25
C PRO A 21 -0.95 4.79 20.85
N LEU A 22 -1.65 5.92 20.75
CA LEU A 22 -1.58 6.74 19.53
C LEU A 22 -0.14 7.17 19.29
N ASP A 23 0.51 7.72 20.29
CA ASP A 23 1.93 8.08 20.30
C ASP A 23 2.73 7.10 21.16
N HIS A 24 3.58 6.29 20.54
CA HIS A 24 4.42 5.33 21.24
C HIS A 24 5.50 5.98 22.13
N SER A 25 5.73 7.28 22.02
CA SER A 25 6.60 8.02 22.96
C SER A 25 5.88 8.42 24.26
N ASP A 26 4.54 8.37 24.25
CA ASP A 26 3.66 8.60 25.42
C ASP A 26 2.72 7.39 25.62
N PRO A 27 3.25 6.27 26.14
CA PRO A 27 2.48 5.02 26.23
C PRO A 27 1.28 5.09 27.18
N ASP A 28 1.25 6.03 28.11
CA ASP A 28 0.14 6.26 29.05
C ASP A 28 -0.88 7.30 28.51
N GLY A 29 -0.62 7.86 27.31
CA GLY A 29 -1.45 8.85 26.66
C GLY A 29 -2.68 8.25 25.98
N GLU A 30 -3.14 8.91 24.91
CA GLU A 30 -4.32 8.46 24.17
C GLU A 30 -4.11 7.08 23.57
N GLN A 31 -5.11 6.20 23.78
CA GLN A 31 -5.12 4.85 23.22
C GLN A 31 -6.03 4.79 22.00
N ILE A 32 -5.62 3.98 21.01
CA ILE A 32 -6.42 3.61 19.84
C ILE A 32 -6.59 2.10 19.78
N GLU A 33 -7.70 1.66 19.20
CA GLU A 33 -7.96 0.24 19.00
C GLU A 33 -7.30 -0.24 17.70
N VAL A 34 -6.56 -1.36 17.77
CA VAL A 34 -6.00 -2.07 16.63
C VAL A 34 -6.59 -3.47 16.56
N PHE A 35 -7.14 -3.81 15.41
CA PHE A 35 -7.77 -5.10 15.14
C PHE A 35 -6.85 -6.01 14.33
N ALA A 36 -6.84 -7.27 14.68
CA ALA A 36 -6.19 -8.32 13.91
C ALA A 36 -7.04 -9.58 13.84
N ARG A 37 -7.00 -10.28 12.73
CA ARG A 37 -7.67 -11.56 12.53
C ARG A 37 -6.65 -12.66 12.36
N GLU A 38 -6.64 -13.61 13.31
CA GLU A 38 -5.91 -14.85 13.18
C GLU A 38 -6.67 -15.79 12.26
N VAL A 39 -5.96 -16.42 11.33
CA VAL A 39 -6.49 -17.38 10.37
C VAL A 39 -5.67 -18.66 10.44
N VAL A 40 -6.36 -19.79 10.60
CA VAL A 40 -5.75 -21.12 10.63
C VAL A 40 -6.57 -22.07 9.75
N ALA A 41 -5.91 -22.99 9.04
CA ALA A 41 -6.62 -24.05 8.33
C ALA A 41 -7.40 -24.93 9.32
N ALA A 42 -8.64 -25.31 8.96
CA ALA A 42 -9.56 -26.00 9.90
C ALA A 42 -9.09 -27.37 10.36
N ASP A 43 -8.16 -28.00 9.63
CA ASP A 43 -7.53 -29.29 9.92
C ASP A 43 -6.22 -29.17 10.71
N LYS A 44 -5.75 -27.95 11.01
CA LYS A 44 -4.51 -27.69 11.75
C LYS A 44 -4.78 -27.33 13.21
N ARG A 45 -3.77 -27.54 14.05
CA ARG A 45 -3.76 -27.09 15.45
C ARG A 45 -2.99 -25.76 15.54
N PRO A 46 -3.61 -24.65 15.99
CA PRO A 46 -2.93 -23.37 16.09
C PRO A 46 -1.65 -23.38 16.91
N ALA A 47 -1.67 -24.12 18.05
CA ALA A 47 -0.54 -24.18 18.97
C ALA A 47 0.75 -24.76 18.34
N ASP A 48 0.62 -25.58 17.29
CA ASP A 48 1.74 -26.26 16.65
C ASP A 48 2.33 -25.44 15.48
N LEU A 49 1.74 -24.28 15.17
CA LEU A 49 2.11 -23.48 14.00
C LEU A 49 2.81 -22.16 14.40
N PRO A 50 3.93 -21.81 13.72
CA PRO A 50 4.54 -20.50 13.87
C PRO A 50 3.62 -19.42 13.31
N TRP A 51 3.81 -18.17 13.80
CA TRP A 51 3.06 -17.04 13.34
C TRP A 51 3.65 -16.42 12.07
N LEU A 52 2.76 -16.00 11.17
CA LEU A 52 3.06 -15.12 10.05
C LEU A 52 2.15 -13.89 10.13
N VAL A 53 2.72 -12.71 10.29
CA VAL A 53 1.96 -11.46 10.26
C VAL A 53 1.97 -10.89 8.85
N PHE A 54 0.78 -10.60 8.33
CA PHE A 54 0.63 -9.94 7.04
C PHE A 54 0.51 -8.42 7.24
N LEU A 55 1.41 -7.69 6.59
CA LEU A 55 1.46 -6.24 6.53
C LEU A 55 1.00 -5.78 5.15
N GLN A 56 -0.19 -5.15 5.11
CA GLN A 56 -0.84 -4.73 3.88
C GLN A 56 -0.12 -3.52 3.27
N GLY A 57 -0.20 -3.41 1.95
CA GLY A 57 0.25 -2.26 1.17
C GLY A 57 -0.63 -1.01 1.32
N GLY A 58 -0.34 -0.01 0.55
CA GLY A 58 -0.98 1.30 0.55
C GLY A 58 0.04 2.41 0.65
N PRO A 59 0.15 3.15 1.75
CA PRO A 59 -0.41 3.00 3.11
C PRO A 59 -1.94 3.13 3.17
N GLY A 60 -2.53 2.85 4.32
CA GLY A 60 -3.93 3.20 4.56
C GLY A 60 -4.96 2.20 3.99
N PHE A 61 -4.57 0.94 3.81
CA PHE A 61 -5.49 -0.15 3.48
C PHE A 61 -5.49 -1.22 4.57
N GLU A 62 -6.67 -1.76 4.84
CA GLU A 62 -6.84 -2.90 5.73
C GLU A 62 -6.40 -4.22 5.07
N ALA A 63 -6.08 -5.21 5.88
CA ALA A 63 -5.77 -6.55 5.40
C ALA A 63 -6.98 -7.18 4.67
N THR A 64 -6.72 -7.87 3.55
CA THR A 64 -7.75 -8.54 2.77
C THR A 64 -8.49 -9.57 3.62
N ARG A 65 -9.82 -9.47 3.67
CA ARG A 65 -10.65 -10.40 4.45
C ARG A 65 -10.70 -11.77 3.80
N PRO A 66 -10.34 -12.85 4.51
CA PRO A 66 -10.38 -14.20 3.97
C PRO A 66 -11.83 -14.69 3.85
N VAL A 67 -12.40 -14.60 2.64
CA VAL A 67 -13.75 -15.12 2.33
C VAL A 67 -13.73 -16.62 2.05
N ARG A 68 -12.60 -17.12 1.56
CA ARG A 68 -12.33 -18.53 1.24
C ARG A 68 -10.87 -18.83 1.54
N GLN A 69 -10.49 -20.11 1.57
CA GLN A 69 -9.09 -20.52 1.72
C GLN A 69 -8.17 -19.92 0.62
N HIS A 70 -8.70 -19.64 -0.57
CA HIS A 70 -7.93 -19.11 -1.72
C HIS A 70 -8.01 -17.57 -1.87
N THR A 71 -8.48 -16.86 -0.86
CA THR A 71 -8.58 -15.39 -0.89
C THR A 71 -8.05 -14.82 0.43
N PRO A 72 -6.94 -14.08 0.41
CA PRO A 72 -6.08 -13.73 -0.75
C PRO A 72 -5.32 -14.94 -1.34
N THR A 73 -4.78 -14.79 -2.55
CA THR A 73 -4.17 -15.89 -3.35
C THR A 73 -2.95 -16.54 -2.70
N TRP A 74 -2.23 -15.83 -1.86
CA TRP A 74 -1.08 -16.34 -1.09
C TRP A 74 -1.49 -17.13 0.16
N LEU A 75 -2.71 -16.96 0.65
CA LEU A 75 -3.16 -17.54 1.91
C LEU A 75 -3.09 -19.08 1.94
N PRO A 76 -3.46 -19.83 0.87
CA PRO A 76 -3.33 -21.27 0.86
C PRO A 76 -1.91 -21.76 1.18
N ARG A 77 -0.92 -21.11 0.55
CA ARG A 77 0.49 -21.46 0.77
C ARG A 77 0.95 -21.14 2.19
N ALA A 78 0.50 -20.00 2.74
CA ALA A 78 0.81 -19.65 4.12
C ALA A 78 0.20 -20.65 5.12
N LEU A 79 -1.05 -21.07 4.92
CA LEU A 79 -1.76 -21.97 5.81
C LEU A 79 -1.22 -23.41 5.82
N GLU A 80 -0.34 -23.78 4.88
CA GLU A 80 0.35 -25.08 4.92
C GLU A 80 1.26 -25.19 6.15
N GLU A 81 1.84 -24.09 6.63
CA GLU A 81 2.86 -24.11 7.67
C GLU A 81 2.78 -22.99 8.72
N PHE A 82 1.83 -22.06 8.58
CA PHE A 82 1.66 -20.93 9.50
C PHE A 82 0.23 -20.81 10.05
N ARG A 83 0.13 -20.20 11.22
CA ARG A 83 -1.05 -19.45 11.63
C ARG A 83 -0.83 -17.99 11.21
N VAL A 84 -1.79 -17.40 10.50
CA VAL A 84 -1.63 -16.10 9.86
C VAL A 84 -2.36 -15.04 10.67
N LEU A 85 -1.68 -13.92 10.98
CA LEU A 85 -2.29 -12.74 11.57
C LEU A 85 -2.49 -11.69 10.48
N MET A 86 -3.74 -11.46 10.10
CA MET A 86 -4.18 -10.42 9.17
C MET A 86 -4.40 -9.15 9.97
N LEU A 87 -3.41 -8.24 9.95
CA LEU A 87 -3.43 -7.01 10.73
C LEU A 87 -4.11 -5.89 9.94
N ASP A 88 -5.23 -5.38 10.43
CA ASP A 88 -5.69 -4.06 10.02
C ASP A 88 -4.78 -3.04 10.68
N GLN A 89 -3.94 -2.37 9.90
CA GLN A 89 -3.02 -1.36 10.43
C GLN A 89 -3.81 -0.19 11.05
N ARG A 90 -3.17 0.58 11.96
CA ARG A 90 -3.82 1.73 12.59
C ARG A 90 -4.47 2.66 11.56
N GLY A 91 -5.68 3.11 11.82
CA GLY A 91 -6.43 4.04 10.99
C GLY A 91 -7.27 3.43 9.88
N VAL A 92 -7.28 2.09 9.73
CA VAL A 92 -8.01 1.42 8.63
C VAL A 92 -8.84 0.24 9.12
N GLY A 93 -9.79 -0.19 8.29
CA GLY A 93 -10.61 -1.37 8.56
C GLY A 93 -11.37 -1.27 9.87
N ARG A 94 -10.98 -2.12 10.84
CA ARG A 94 -11.50 -2.13 12.21
C ARG A 94 -10.55 -1.49 13.23
N SER A 95 -9.44 -0.94 12.79
CA SER A 95 -8.39 -0.36 13.64
C SER A 95 -8.55 1.15 13.76
N SER A 96 -9.51 1.62 14.57
CA SER A 96 -9.82 3.06 14.78
C SER A 96 -9.79 3.85 13.47
N PRO A 97 -10.67 3.54 12.50
CA PRO A 97 -10.55 4.01 11.12
C PRO A 97 -10.61 5.54 11.02
N VAL A 98 -9.71 6.10 10.20
CA VAL A 98 -9.66 7.52 9.89
C VAL A 98 -10.51 7.80 8.65
N GLY A 99 -11.64 8.44 8.85
CA GLY A 99 -12.58 8.84 7.80
C GLY A 99 -13.02 10.29 7.94
N PRO A 100 -13.99 10.74 7.13
CA PRO A 100 -14.55 12.10 7.20
C PRO A 100 -15.02 12.51 8.60
N ASP A 101 -15.48 11.54 9.42
CA ASP A 101 -15.90 11.79 10.80
C ASP A 101 -14.73 12.21 11.70
N ALA A 102 -13.52 11.68 11.46
CA ALA A 102 -12.31 12.11 12.17
C ALA A 102 -11.97 13.57 11.81
N ALA A 103 -12.05 13.92 10.52
CA ALA A 103 -11.84 15.30 10.07
C ALA A 103 -12.89 16.28 10.66
N ALA A 104 -14.10 15.81 10.92
CA ALA A 104 -15.14 16.62 11.56
C ALA A 104 -14.92 16.82 13.08
N ARG A 105 -14.17 15.91 13.72
CA ARG A 105 -13.94 15.94 15.18
C ARG A 105 -12.78 16.85 15.59
N PHE A 106 -11.76 16.98 14.77
CA PHE A 106 -10.52 17.65 15.09
C PHE A 106 -10.29 18.87 14.22
N ALA A 107 -9.74 19.93 14.76
CA ALA A 107 -9.21 21.01 13.94
C ALA A 107 -8.08 20.46 13.03
N PRO A 108 -7.84 21.04 11.85
CA PRO A 108 -6.87 20.52 10.89
C PRO A 108 -5.46 20.30 11.46
N GLN A 109 -4.98 21.21 12.31
CA GLN A 109 -3.69 21.06 12.99
C GLN A 109 -3.69 19.88 13.98
N GLN A 110 -4.76 19.73 14.77
CA GLN A 110 -4.88 18.62 15.70
C GLN A 110 -4.93 17.28 14.98
N LEU A 111 -5.65 17.21 13.85
CA LEU A 111 -5.70 16.00 13.03
C LEU A 111 -4.33 15.72 12.41
N ALA A 112 -3.62 16.71 11.91
CA ALA A 112 -2.27 16.55 11.38
C ALA A 112 -1.32 16.02 12.47
N ASP A 113 -1.36 16.57 13.69
CA ASP A 113 -0.52 16.12 14.83
C ASP A 113 -0.81 14.67 15.22
N ARG A 114 -2.04 14.19 15.04
CA ARG A 114 -2.42 12.78 15.21
C ARG A 114 -1.88 11.92 14.08
N LEU A 115 -2.05 12.34 12.83
CA LEU A 115 -1.73 11.54 11.64
C LEU A 115 -0.24 11.33 11.42
N VAL A 116 0.63 12.08 12.09
CA VAL A 116 2.08 11.80 12.10
C VAL A 116 2.41 10.43 12.67
N HIS A 117 1.55 9.89 13.52
CA HIS A 117 1.70 8.59 14.16
C HIS A 117 1.13 7.43 13.30
N TYR A 118 0.84 7.65 12.00
CA TYR A 118 0.26 6.63 11.11
C TYR A 118 1.24 6.14 10.03
N ARG A 119 2.55 6.27 10.30
CA ARG A 119 3.63 5.76 9.44
C ARG A 119 4.06 4.35 9.83
N ALA A 120 4.98 3.80 9.04
CA ALA A 120 5.50 2.44 9.20
C ALA A 120 6.10 2.16 10.58
N ASP A 121 6.76 3.13 11.20
CA ASP A 121 7.37 2.97 12.53
C ASP A 121 6.34 2.75 13.64
N SER A 122 5.22 3.46 13.62
CA SER A 122 4.13 3.25 14.57
C SER A 122 3.40 1.93 14.32
N ILE A 123 3.17 1.57 13.06
CA ILE A 123 2.57 0.27 12.69
C ILE A 123 3.43 -0.90 13.19
N VAL A 124 4.74 -0.79 13.06
CA VAL A 124 5.68 -1.81 13.55
C VAL A 124 5.68 -1.90 15.08
N ARG A 125 5.58 -0.77 15.77
CA ARG A 125 5.47 -0.73 17.24
C ARG A 125 4.15 -1.32 17.72
N ASP A 126 3.04 -1.10 17.00
CA ASP A 126 1.77 -1.80 17.27
C ASP A 126 1.95 -3.31 17.15
N ALA A 127 2.58 -3.76 16.05
CA ALA A 127 2.83 -5.18 15.84
C ALA A 127 3.66 -5.78 16.99
N GLU A 128 4.67 -5.07 17.52
CA GLU A 128 5.44 -5.52 18.68
C GLU A 128 4.61 -5.63 19.96
N LEU A 129 3.75 -4.66 20.25
CA LEU A 129 2.82 -4.73 21.39
C LEU A 129 1.88 -5.93 21.25
N ILE A 130 1.34 -6.16 20.03
CA ILE A 130 0.46 -7.28 19.71
C ILE A 130 1.22 -8.61 19.89
N ARG A 131 2.46 -8.71 19.40
CA ARG A 131 3.32 -9.89 19.57
C ARG A 131 3.49 -10.23 21.06
N GLY A 132 3.82 -9.23 21.87
CA GLY A 132 3.95 -9.38 23.32
C GLY A 132 2.65 -9.82 23.98
N ALA A 133 1.52 -9.20 23.64
CA ALA A 133 0.20 -9.53 24.16
C ALA A 133 -0.26 -10.95 23.80
N LEU A 134 0.16 -11.46 22.64
CA LEU A 134 -0.08 -12.85 22.21
C LEU A 134 0.91 -13.86 22.82
N GLY A 135 1.92 -13.40 23.57
CA GLY A 135 2.95 -14.24 24.18
C GLY A 135 3.86 -14.92 23.14
N VAL A 136 4.08 -14.29 21.99
CA VAL A 136 4.90 -14.81 20.88
C VAL A 136 6.32 -14.33 21.03
N GLU A 137 7.31 -15.23 21.07
CA GLU A 137 8.73 -14.88 21.18
C GLU A 137 9.25 -14.26 19.88
N THR A 138 9.03 -14.96 18.77
CA THR A 138 9.38 -14.48 17.42
C THR A 138 8.31 -14.87 16.41
N TRP A 139 8.16 -14.08 15.36
CA TRP A 139 7.26 -14.39 14.26
C TRP A 139 7.86 -14.04 12.88
N SER A 140 7.24 -14.58 11.83
CA SER A 140 7.55 -14.21 10.44
C SER A 140 6.68 -13.03 10.02
N VAL A 141 7.18 -12.18 9.11
CA VAL A 141 6.43 -11.09 8.52
C VAL A 141 6.37 -11.25 7.00
N LEU A 142 5.21 -10.98 6.41
CA LEU A 142 4.98 -10.89 4.97
C LEU A 142 4.44 -9.51 4.66
N GLY A 143 5.18 -8.70 3.91
CA GLY A 143 4.78 -7.36 3.52
C GLY A 143 4.65 -7.20 2.02
N GLN A 144 3.56 -6.58 1.57
CA GLN A 144 3.36 -6.20 0.18
C GLN A 144 3.43 -4.68 0.05
N SER A 145 4.18 -4.16 -0.96
CA SER A 145 4.24 -2.73 -1.23
C SER A 145 4.64 -1.96 0.03
N PHE A 146 3.90 -0.97 0.48
CA PHE A 146 4.12 -0.29 1.76
C PHE A 146 4.26 -1.25 2.96
N GLY A 147 3.59 -2.41 2.94
CA GLY A 147 3.81 -3.46 3.94
C GLY A 147 5.25 -3.99 3.93
N GLY A 148 5.92 -3.98 2.78
CA GLY A 148 7.36 -4.24 2.67
C GLY A 148 8.21 -3.13 3.29
N PHE A 149 7.80 -1.85 3.16
CA PHE A 149 8.43 -0.74 3.88
C PHE A 149 8.32 -0.95 5.40
N CYS A 150 7.16 -1.43 5.87
CA CYS A 150 7.00 -1.85 7.27
C CYS A 150 7.95 -3.01 7.63
N CYS A 151 8.19 -3.99 6.75
CA CYS A 151 9.17 -5.05 7.01
C CYS A 151 10.59 -4.51 7.15
N VAL A 152 11.02 -3.58 6.29
CA VAL A 152 12.34 -2.92 6.39
C VAL A 152 12.45 -2.09 7.68
N THR A 153 11.36 -1.41 8.05
CA THR A 153 11.27 -0.70 9.34
C THR A 153 11.37 -1.66 10.52
N TYR A 154 10.74 -2.84 10.43
CA TYR A 154 10.81 -3.87 11.46
C TYR A 154 12.23 -4.39 11.63
N LEU A 155 12.93 -4.69 10.52
CA LEU A 155 14.34 -5.08 10.52
C LEU A 155 15.24 -3.98 11.13
N SER A 156 14.85 -2.72 11.01
CA SER A 156 15.56 -1.59 11.60
C SER A 156 15.29 -1.43 13.11
N LEU A 157 14.07 -1.69 13.57
CA LEU A 157 13.67 -1.38 14.95
C LEU A 157 13.75 -2.60 15.88
N PHE A 158 13.28 -3.78 15.43
CA PHE A 158 13.10 -4.98 16.26
C PHE A 158 13.49 -6.27 15.51
N PRO A 159 14.69 -6.38 14.94
CA PRO A 159 15.10 -7.59 14.21
C PRO A 159 15.11 -8.85 15.10
N GLU A 160 15.32 -8.70 16.41
CA GLU A 160 15.32 -9.80 17.39
C GLU A 160 13.94 -10.47 17.55
N SER A 161 12.87 -9.79 17.17
CA SER A 161 11.49 -10.31 17.20
C SER A 161 11.12 -11.07 15.93
N LEU A 162 12.00 -11.11 14.92
CA LEU A 162 11.74 -11.68 13.62
C LEU A 162 12.41 -13.03 13.41
N ARG A 163 11.62 -14.01 12.96
CA ARG A 163 12.10 -15.31 12.50
C ARG A 163 12.56 -15.25 11.05
N GLU A 164 11.81 -14.58 10.19
CA GLU A 164 12.09 -14.33 8.78
C GLU A 164 11.25 -13.15 8.25
N ALA A 165 11.74 -12.45 7.24
CA ALA A 165 11.04 -11.34 6.58
C ALA A 165 10.90 -11.61 5.09
N LEU A 166 9.65 -11.55 4.60
CA LEU A 166 9.24 -11.83 3.24
C LEU A 166 8.64 -10.56 2.63
N ILE A 167 9.24 -10.02 1.59
CA ILE A 167 8.92 -8.71 1.03
C ILE A 167 8.51 -8.86 -0.43
N CYS A 168 7.38 -8.26 -0.81
CA CYS A 168 6.86 -8.29 -2.17
C CYS A 168 6.65 -6.88 -2.69
N GLY A 169 7.41 -6.44 -3.73
CA GLY A 169 7.29 -5.12 -4.33
C GLY A 169 7.40 -3.96 -3.31
N GLY A 170 8.23 -4.13 -2.26
CA GLY A 170 8.21 -3.23 -1.11
C GLY A 170 9.58 -2.94 -0.48
N LEU A 171 10.63 -2.82 -1.29
CA LEU A 171 11.93 -2.31 -0.86
C LEU A 171 12.01 -0.81 -1.13
N ALA A 172 11.62 0.00 -0.13
CA ALA A 172 11.70 1.45 -0.21
C ALA A 172 13.15 1.94 -0.36
N PRO A 173 13.38 3.05 -1.07
CA PRO A 173 14.68 3.73 -1.03
C PRO A 173 14.98 4.21 0.39
N LEU A 174 16.20 3.94 0.89
CA LEU A 174 16.58 4.26 2.27
C LEU A 174 16.97 5.73 2.45
N ASP A 175 17.54 6.37 1.43
CA ASP A 175 18.18 7.68 1.50
C ASP A 175 18.02 8.54 0.24
N ARG A 176 17.08 8.17 -0.67
CA ARG A 176 16.83 8.99 -1.86
C ARG A 176 15.89 10.15 -1.54
N PRO A 177 16.14 11.34 -2.09
CA PRO A 177 15.16 12.41 -2.08
C PRO A 177 13.83 11.94 -2.67
N ILE A 178 12.72 12.39 -2.11
CA ILE A 178 11.38 12.03 -2.61
C ILE A 178 11.17 12.50 -4.06
N ASP A 179 11.81 13.57 -4.49
CA ASP A 179 11.78 14.06 -5.86
C ASP A 179 12.34 13.03 -6.85
N ASP A 180 13.45 12.37 -6.50
CA ASP A 180 14.04 11.31 -7.33
C ASP A 180 13.10 10.11 -7.43
N VAL A 181 12.38 9.80 -6.35
CA VAL A 181 11.40 8.70 -6.34
C VAL A 181 10.28 8.98 -7.33
N TYR A 182 9.66 10.15 -7.25
CA TYR A 182 8.57 10.49 -8.17
C TYR A 182 9.04 10.72 -9.61
N ALA A 183 10.22 11.28 -9.82
CA ALA A 183 10.79 11.38 -11.17
C ALA A 183 10.98 9.99 -11.81
N ALA A 184 11.36 8.98 -11.03
CA ALA A 184 11.50 7.61 -11.50
C ALA A 184 10.14 6.97 -11.77
N THR A 185 9.16 7.11 -10.87
CA THR A 185 7.82 6.53 -11.06
C THR A 185 7.05 7.19 -12.22
N TYR A 186 7.25 8.48 -12.49
CA TYR A 186 6.70 9.12 -13.69
C TYR A 186 7.26 8.50 -14.98
N ARG A 187 8.57 8.26 -15.04
CA ARG A 187 9.20 7.59 -16.19
C ARG A 187 8.56 6.22 -16.42
N ARG A 188 8.44 5.41 -15.37
CA ARG A 188 7.80 4.09 -15.45
C ARG A 188 6.33 4.18 -15.87
N THR A 189 5.61 5.14 -15.32
CA THR A 189 4.20 5.37 -15.71
C THR A 189 4.06 5.69 -17.19
N MET A 190 4.91 6.56 -17.75
CA MET A 190 4.90 6.86 -19.17
C MET A 190 5.23 5.63 -20.02
N GLU A 191 6.21 4.81 -19.62
CA GLU A 191 6.54 3.55 -20.28
C GLU A 191 5.34 2.58 -20.29
N HIS A 192 4.58 2.49 -19.20
CA HIS A 192 3.38 1.65 -19.11
C HIS A 192 2.23 2.19 -19.96
N VAL A 193 2.04 3.49 -19.99
CA VAL A 193 1.04 4.15 -20.84
C VAL A 193 1.32 3.88 -22.32
N GLU A 194 2.59 4.00 -22.77
CA GLU A 194 2.95 3.67 -24.13
C GLU A 194 2.74 2.20 -24.45
N ARG A 195 3.16 1.27 -23.58
CA ARG A 195 2.90 -0.17 -23.72
C ARG A 195 1.40 -0.49 -23.82
N HIS A 196 0.56 0.22 -23.06
CA HIS A 196 -0.88 0.08 -23.14
C HIS A 196 -1.41 0.51 -24.52
N TYR A 197 -0.96 1.64 -25.04
CA TYR A 197 -1.38 2.12 -26.37
C TYR A 197 -0.81 1.31 -27.52
N ASP A 198 0.39 0.73 -27.38
CA ASP A 198 0.90 -0.24 -28.33
C ASP A 198 0.01 -1.49 -28.42
N ARG A 199 -0.51 -1.95 -27.28
CA ARG A 199 -1.42 -3.09 -27.19
C ARG A 199 -2.85 -2.77 -27.65
N TYR A 200 -3.34 -1.57 -27.34
CA TYR A 200 -4.69 -1.07 -27.66
C TYR A 200 -4.63 0.29 -28.35
N PRO A 201 -4.21 0.36 -29.62
CA PRO A 201 -3.94 1.65 -30.30
C PRO A 201 -5.13 2.62 -30.33
N SER A 202 -6.37 2.09 -30.41
CA SER A 202 -7.59 2.91 -30.42
C SER A 202 -7.86 3.64 -29.11
N ASP A 203 -7.23 3.21 -28.00
CA ASP A 203 -7.50 3.78 -26.69
C ASP A 203 -6.87 5.17 -26.55
N ARG A 204 -5.76 5.45 -27.23
CA ARG A 204 -5.19 6.80 -27.28
C ARG A 204 -6.19 7.84 -27.82
N ASP A 205 -6.86 7.52 -28.93
CA ASP A 205 -7.87 8.41 -29.51
C ASP A 205 -9.12 8.53 -28.64
N ARG A 206 -9.50 7.44 -27.97
CA ARG A 206 -10.62 7.45 -26.99
C ARG A 206 -10.30 8.37 -25.81
N VAL A 207 -9.12 8.22 -25.21
CA VAL A 207 -8.65 9.08 -24.10
C VAL A 207 -8.63 10.53 -24.55
N ALA A 208 -8.03 10.85 -25.71
CA ALA A 208 -8.02 12.22 -26.23
C ALA A 208 -9.43 12.80 -26.39
N SER A 209 -10.36 12.01 -26.91
CA SER A 209 -11.76 12.41 -27.11
C SER A 209 -12.48 12.66 -25.78
N ILE A 210 -12.27 11.78 -24.80
CA ILE A 210 -12.86 11.91 -23.46
C ILE A 210 -12.31 13.16 -22.76
N ILE A 211 -11.00 13.38 -22.76
CA ILE A 211 -10.37 14.58 -22.16
C ILE A 211 -10.97 15.86 -22.75
N LYS A 212 -11.11 15.93 -24.09
CA LYS A 212 -11.73 17.07 -24.75
C LYS A 212 -13.15 17.38 -24.25
N VAL A 213 -13.94 16.36 -23.97
CA VAL A 213 -15.30 16.54 -23.44
C VAL A 213 -15.23 16.97 -21.97
N LEU A 214 -14.37 16.37 -21.17
CA LEU A 214 -14.21 16.70 -19.75
C LEU A 214 -13.72 18.13 -19.51
N ASP A 215 -12.92 18.68 -20.44
CA ASP A 215 -12.48 20.07 -20.40
C ASP A 215 -13.60 21.06 -20.77
N ALA A 216 -14.56 20.63 -21.59
CA ALA A 216 -15.66 21.48 -22.08
C ALA A 216 -16.95 21.38 -21.24
N GLU A 217 -17.19 20.26 -20.57
CA GLU A 217 -18.48 19.93 -19.94
C GLU A 217 -18.33 19.59 -18.46
N ASP A 218 -19.41 19.80 -17.67
CA ASP A 218 -19.50 19.35 -16.28
C ASP A 218 -20.04 17.92 -16.20
N VAL A 219 -19.15 16.95 -16.38
CA VAL A 219 -19.49 15.52 -16.28
C VAL A 219 -19.46 15.08 -14.83
N ARG A 220 -20.55 14.45 -14.35
CA ARG A 220 -20.67 13.99 -12.97
C ARG A 220 -20.62 12.45 -12.86
N LEU A 221 -19.88 11.98 -11.86
CA LEU A 221 -19.87 10.59 -11.43
C LEU A 221 -21.11 10.26 -10.58
N PRO A 222 -21.46 8.97 -10.40
CA PRO A 222 -22.62 8.57 -9.60
C PRO A 222 -22.68 9.16 -8.19
N GLY A 223 -21.53 9.28 -7.51
CA GLY A 223 -21.40 9.92 -6.19
C GLY A 223 -21.54 11.44 -6.17
N GLY A 224 -21.74 12.08 -7.34
CA GLY A 224 -21.93 13.52 -7.49
C GLY A 224 -20.65 14.33 -7.72
N ASP A 225 -19.48 13.76 -7.54
CA ASP A 225 -18.21 14.42 -7.84
C ASP A 225 -18.06 14.71 -9.34
N ARG A 226 -17.40 15.80 -9.67
CA ARG A 226 -17.03 16.09 -11.05
C ARG A 226 -15.92 15.13 -11.52
N LEU A 227 -16.08 14.60 -12.72
CA LEU A 227 -15.01 13.89 -13.44
C LEU A 227 -14.22 14.95 -14.23
N THR A 228 -13.11 15.40 -13.66
CA THR A 228 -12.16 16.29 -14.34
C THR A 228 -11.20 15.50 -15.22
N SER A 229 -10.54 16.16 -16.18
CA SER A 229 -9.48 15.56 -17.00
C SER A 229 -8.35 15.00 -16.14
N GLN A 230 -7.94 15.75 -15.11
CA GLN A 230 -6.91 15.31 -14.16
C GLN A 230 -7.33 14.03 -13.42
N ARG A 231 -8.58 13.99 -12.92
CA ARG A 231 -9.12 12.80 -12.26
C ARG A 231 -9.21 11.59 -13.19
N PHE A 232 -9.62 11.82 -14.45
CA PHE A 232 -9.67 10.74 -15.44
C PHE A 232 -8.28 10.17 -15.75
N ARG A 233 -7.27 11.04 -15.88
CA ARG A 233 -5.87 10.63 -16.12
C ARG A 233 -5.31 9.75 -15.00
N GLN A 234 -5.83 9.84 -13.77
CA GLN A 234 -5.42 8.94 -12.68
C GLN A 234 -5.82 7.47 -12.88
N LEU A 235 -6.65 7.14 -13.85
CA LEU A 235 -6.92 5.74 -14.22
C LEU A 235 -5.65 5.00 -14.65
N GLY A 236 -4.58 5.71 -15.02
CA GLY A 236 -3.28 5.09 -15.29
C GLY A 236 -2.69 4.33 -14.11
N ILE A 237 -3.15 4.58 -12.88
CA ILE A 237 -2.81 3.75 -11.72
C ILE A 237 -3.16 2.26 -11.94
N LEU A 238 -4.15 1.93 -12.76
CA LEU A 238 -4.50 0.54 -13.07
C LEU A 238 -3.35 -0.21 -13.74
N LEU A 239 -2.52 0.48 -14.53
CA LEU A 239 -1.46 -0.11 -15.32
C LEU A 239 -0.33 -0.76 -14.51
N GLY A 240 -0.27 -0.52 -13.20
CA GLY A 240 0.67 -1.18 -12.30
C GLY A 240 0.24 -2.58 -11.84
N ALA A 241 -0.93 -3.07 -12.27
CA ALA A 241 -1.38 -4.44 -12.04
C ALA A 241 -1.20 -5.32 -13.26
N CYS A 242 -1.03 -6.62 -13.07
CA CYS A 242 -0.82 -7.61 -14.14
C CYS A 242 -1.94 -7.64 -15.20
N ASP A 243 -3.17 -7.32 -14.79
CA ASP A 243 -4.35 -7.22 -15.66
C ASP A 243 -4.83 -5.77 -15.87
N GLY A 244 -3.95 -4.81 -15.58
CA GLY A 244 -4.28 -3.39 -15.55
C GLY A 244 -4.62 -2.81 -16.91
N SER A 245 -3.88 -3.23 -17.97
CA SER A 245 -4.17 -2.80 -19.35
C SER A 245 -5.54 -3.25 -19.83
N GLU A 246 -5.94 -4.48 -19.50
CA GLU A 246 -7.25 -5.02 -19.84
C GLU A 246 -8.36 -4.28 -19.09
N LYS A 247 -8.18 -4.03 -17.80
CA LYS A 247 -9.14 -3.26 -16.99
C LYS A 247 -9.34 -1.85 -17.53
N LEU A 248 -8.27 -1.16 -17.88
CA LEU A 248 -8.34 0.17 -18.47
C LEU A 248 -9.03 0.13 -19.84
N HIS A 249 -8.64 -0.80 -20.70
CA HIS A 249 -9.26 -0.99 -22.02
C HIS A 249 -10.77 -1.21 -21.92
N TYR A 250 -11.23 -2.10 -21.03
CA TYR A 250 -12.66 -2.37 -20.84
C TYR A 250 -13.45 -1.19 -20.29
N ILE A 251 -12.84 -0.30 -19.49
CA ILE A 251 -13.46 0.98 -19.12
C ILE A 251 -13.58 1.89 -20.34
N LEU A 252 -12.53 1.98 -21.17
CA LEU A 252 -12.47 2.84 -22.34
C LEU A 252 -13.36 2.39 -23.50
N GLU A 253 -13.69 1.09 -23.61
CA GLU A 253 -14.61 0.60 -24.66
C GLU A 253 -16.10 0.89 -24.35
N LEU A 254 -16.43 1.20 -23.10
CA LEU A 254 -17.80 1.56 -22.73
C LEU A 254 -18.23 2.88 -23.38
N PRO A 255 -19.50 3.02 -23.80
CA PRO A 255 -20.00 4.28 -24.32
C PRO A 255 -19.79 5.40 -23.30
N PHE A 256 -19.06 6.45 -23.68
CA PHE A 256 -18.77 7.58 -22.81
C PHE A 256 -20.05 8.14 -22.17
N GLY A 257 -19.99 8.42 -20.88
CA GLY A 257 -21.11 8.96 -20.11
C GLY A 257 -22.24 7.95 -19.82
N SER A 258 -22.13 6.70 -20.25
CA SER A 258 -23.08 5.65 -19.87
C SER A 258 -23.04 5.40 -18.35
N PRO A 259 -24.09 4.83 -17.73
CA PRO A 259 -24.05 4.45 -16.32
C PRO A 259 -22.90 3.51 -15.97
N ALA A 260 -22.58 2.54 -16.84
CA ALA A 260 -21.49 1.60 -16.64
C ALA A 260 -20.13 2.32 -16.64
N PHE A 261 -19.86 3.16 -17.66
CA PHE A 261 -18.64 3.97 -17.73
C PHE A 261 -18.44 4.81 -16.47
N ARG A 262 -19.45 5.57 -16.06
CA ARG A 262 -19.34 6.45 -14.87
C ARG A 262 -19.10 5.67 -13.59
N HIS A 263 -19.79 4.54 -13.44
CA HIS A 263 -19.63 3.66 -12.29
C HIS A 263 -18.20 3.07 -12.22
N ASP A 264 -17.71 2.54 -13.34
CA ASP A 264 -16.40 1.88 -13.35
C ASP A 264 -15.25 2.86 -13.19
N VAL A 265 -15.35 4.07 -13.78
CA VAL A 265 -14.39 5.16 -13.54
C VAL A 265 -14.38 5.57 -12.07
N GLU A 266 -15.55 5.72 -11.44
CA GLU A 266 -15.62 6.08 -10.01
C GLU A 266 -15.04 4.98 -9.13
N ALA A 267 -15.38 3.73 -9.39
CA ALA A 267 -14.88 2.58 -8.65
C ALA A 267 -13.34 2.45 -8.74
N ALA A 268 -12.77 2.71 -9.93
CA ALA A 268 -11.34 2.63 -10.16
C ALA A 268 -10.54 3.81 -9.58
N SER A 269 -11.20 4.96 -9.29
CA SER A 269 -10.54 6.19 -8.86
C SER A 269 -11.02 6.71 -7.50
N SER A 270 -11.70 5.90 -6.67
CA SER A 270 -12.28 6.35 -5.41
C SER A 270 -11.32 6.23 -4.24
N PHE A 271 -11.23 7.30 -3.43
CA PHE A 271 -10.55 7.29 -2.12
C PHE A 271 -11.56 7.27 -0.95
N ALA A 272 -12.86 7.12 -1.22
CA ALA A 272 -13.89 7.23 -0.19
C ALA A 272 -13.80 6.15 0.89
N ARG A 273 -13.35 4.94 0.53
CA ARG A 273 -13.16 3.84 1.48
C ARG A 273 -11.93 4.04 2.36
N ASN A 274 -10.83 4.50 1.77
CA ASN A 274 -9.50 4.57 2.40
C ASN A 274 -8.87 5.96 2.16
N PRO A 275 -9.46 7.06 2.69
CA PRO A 275 -8.93 8.40 2.47
C PRO A 275 -7.52 8.58 3.06
N LEU A 276 -7.20 7.84 4.11
CA LEU A 276 -5.88 7.86 4.76
C LEU A 276 -4.75 7.56 3.76
N TYR A 277 -5.00 6.72 2.75
CA TYR A 277 -4.03 6.47 1.68
C TYR A 277 -3.47 7.77 1.09
N ALA A 278 -4.33 8.64 0.57
CA ALA A 278 -3.90 9.89 -0.04
C ALA A 278 -3.30 10.88 0.98
N VAL A 279 -3.79 10.86 2.22
CA VAL A 279 -3.39 11.84 3.25
C VAL A 279 -1.96 11.60 3.74
N VAL A 280 -1.52 10.33 3.85
CA VAL A 280 -0.17 10.00 4.38
C VAL A 280 0.77 9.39 3.34
N HIS A 281 0.35 9.27 2.07
CA HIS A 281 1.09 8.56 1.03
C HIS A 281 2.53 9.06 0.87
N GLU A 282 2.73 10.35 0.60
CA GLU A 282 4.06 10.90 0.39
C GLU A 282 5.00 10.74 1.59
N SER A 283 4.45 10.68 2.82
CA SER A 283 5.27 10.52 4.03
C SER A 283 6.05 9.22 4.07
N CYS A 284 5.68 8.22 3.26
CA CYS A 284 6.40 6.95 3.15
C CYS A 284 7.79 7.09 2.53
N TYR A 285 7.99 8.15 1.71
CA TYR A 285 9.21 8.43 0.96
C TYR A 285 9.97 9.65 1.46
N ALA A 286 9.62 10.22 2.63
CA ALA A 286 10.15 11.48 3.14
C ALA A 286 11.04 11.32 4.37
N PRO A 287 12.26 10.74 4.27
CA PRO A 287 13.17 10.68 5.38
C PRO A 287 13.85 12.05 5.57
N GLY A 288 13.47 12.75 6.66
CA GLY A 288 14.17 13.97 7.10
C GLY A 288 13.76 15.28 6.42
N LEU A 289 12.81 15.27 5.46
CA LEU A 289 12.42 16.46 4.70
C LEU A 289 10.89 16.55 4.57
N PRO A 290 10.33 17.77 4.41
CA PRO A 290 8.94 17.93 4.02
C PRO A 290 8.71 17.48 2.58
N THR A 291 7.55 16.88 2.33
CA THR A 291 7.20 16.38 0.99
C THR A 291 6.87 17.50 0.03
N ASN A 292 6.16 18.53 0.50
CA ASN A 292 5.72 19.68 -0.29
C ASN A 292 5.08 19.29 -1.64
N TRP A 293 4.28 18.22 -1.64
CA TRP A 293 3.62 17.71 -2.85
C TRP A 293 4.65 17.35 -3.94
N ALA A 294 5.55 16.44 -3.62
CA ALA A 294 6.65 16.09 -4.51
C ALA A 294 6.15 15.56 -5.86
N ALA A 295 5.10 14.75 -5.89
CA ALA A 295 4.51 14.26 -7.12
C ALA A 295 4.04 15.39 -8.05
N ASP A 296 3.42 16.44 -7.50
CA ASP A 296 2.99 17.62 -8.25
C ASP A 296 4.18 18.44 -8.74
N ARG A 297 5.15 18.66 -7.86
CA ARG A 297 6.33 19.50 -8.11
C ARG A 297 7.27 18.97 -9.21
N VAL A 298 7.41 17.64 -9.31
CA VAL A 298 8.32 17.00 -10.27
C VAL A 298 7.60 16.39 -11.47
N MET A 299 6.32 16.71 -11.67
CA MET A 299 5.58 16.24 -12.84
C MET A 299 6.33 16.64 -14.12
N PRO A 300 6.61 15.69 -15.03
CA PRO A 300 7.30 15.98 -16.28
C PRO A 300 6.48 16.91 -17.20
N PRO A 301 7.15 17.85 -17.91
CA PRO A 301 6.46 18.80 -18.81
C PRO A 301 5.72 18.12 -19.97
N GLU A 302 6.04 16.87 -20.31
CA GLU A 302 5.33 16.07 -21.30
C GLU A 302 3.84 15.94 -20.96
N TYR A 303 3.49 15.95 -19.68
CA TYR A 303 2.09 15.91 -19.21
C TYR A 303 1.26 17.15 -19.56
N ASP A 304 1.93 18.29 -19.78
CA ASP A 304 1.28 19.52 -20.28
C ASP A 304 1.08 19.47 -21.80
N GLY A 305 2.00 18.81 -22.51
CA GLY A 305 2.00 18.72 -23.97
C GLY A 305 1.10 17.62 -24.53
N ASP A 306 0.92 16.52 -23.82
CA ASP A 306 0.12 15.37 -24.25
C ASP A 306 -1.00 15.04 -23.24
N PRO A 307 -2.25 15.39 -23.56
CA PRO A 307 -3.39 15.09 -22.69
C PRO A 307 -3.69 13.59 -22.56
N THR A 308 -3.11 12.72 -23.41
CA THR A 308 -3.32 11.27 -23.36
C THR A 308 -2.40 10.56 -22.38
N LEU A 309 -1.39 11.23 -21.84
CA LEU A 309 -0.56 10.67 -20.78
C LEU A 309 -1.38 10.51 -19.49
N LEU A 310 -1.49 9.28 -19.03
CA LEU A 310 -2.16 8.94 -17.77
C LEU A 310 -1.15 9.02 -16.61
N THR A 311 -1.63 9.32 -15.40
CA THR A 311 -0.80 9.38 -14.18
C THR A 311 -0.88 8.08 -13.40
N GLY A 312 0.18 7.77 -12.64
CA GLY A 312 0.28 6.55 -11.83
C GLY A 312 -0.12 6.75 -10.37
N GLU A 313 0.65 6.15 -9.47
CA GLU A 313 0.46 6.26 -8.02
C GLU A 313 1.02 7.60 -7.50
N HIS A 314 0.36 8.68 -7.87
CA HIS A 314 0.75 10.05 -7.55
C HIS A 314 -0.39 10.76 -6.82
N VAL A 315 -0.07 11.43 -5.70
CA VAL A 315 -1.04 12.21 -4.92
C VAL A 315 -0.80 13.69 -5.12
N TYR A 316 -1.85 14.41 -5.44
CA TYR A 316 -1.80 15.82 -5.82
C TYR A 316 -2.65 16.71 -4.90
N PRO A 317 -2.29 18.00 -4.71
CA PRO A 317 -3.09 18.94 -3.93
C PRO A 317 -4.54 19.08 -4.42
N TRP A 318 -4.75 19.09 -5.75
CA TRP A 318 -6.07 19.25 -6.35
C TRP A 318 -7.04 18.09 -6.02
N MET A 319 -6.52 16.90 -5.70
CA MET A 319 -7.36 15.76 -5.30
C MET A 319 -8.19 16.07 -4.06
N PHE A 320 -7.67 16.88 -3.15
CA PHE A 320 -8.37 17.29 -1.93
C PHE A 320 -9.46 18.35 -2.17
N ALA A 321 -9.60 18.83 -3.40
CA ALA A 321 -10.75 19.63 -3.83
C ALA A 321 -11.75 18.78 -4.63
N ASP A 322 -11.28 17.88 -5.47
CA ASP A 322 -12.09 17.17 -6.46
C ASP A 322 -12.78 15.92 -5.90
N TYR A 323 -12.16 15.23 -4.95
CA TYR A 323 -12.70 13.99 -4.37
C TYR A 323 -13.46 14.27 -3.08
N ALA A 324 -14.76 13.94 -3.04
CA ALA A 324 -15.59 14.14 -1.84
C ALA A 324 -15.00 13.47 -0.59
N GLY A 325 -14.43 12.29 -0.73
CA GLY A 325 -13.80 11.56 0.38
C GLY A 325 -12.52 12.21 0.92
N LEU A 326 -11.87 13.09 0.13
CA LEU A 326 -10.62 13.76 0.53
C LEU A 326 -10.83 15.22 0.96
N ARG A 327 -11.92 15.88 0.52
CA ARG A 327 -12.18 17.31 0.86
C ARG A 327 -12.08 17.61 2.35
N PRO A 328 -12.59 16.76 3.27
CA PRO A 328 -12.50 17.03 4.71
C PRO A 328 -11.06 17.08 5.23
N PHE A 329 -10.10 16.55 4.50
CA PHE A 329 -8.69 16.47 4.88
C PHE A 329 -7.82 17.55 4.21
N ALA A 330 -8.36 18.44 3.40
CA ALA A 330 -7.59 19.36 2.58
C ALA A 330 -6.57 20.20 3.38
N GLU A 331 -7.01 20.86 4.45
CA GLU A 331 -6.09 21.66 5.30
C GLU A 331 -5.11 20.77 6.06
N THR A 332 -5.55 19.63 6.57
CA THR A 332 -4.69 18.64 7.26
C THR A 332 -3.58 18.14 6.35
N ALA A 333 -3.90 17.79 5.09
CA ALA A 333 -2.93 17.33 4.10
C ALA A 333 -1.89 18.41 3.76
N GLN A 334 -2.32 19.69 3.69
CA GLN A 334 -1.40 20.83 3.49
C GLN A 334 -0.43 21.00 4.66
N ILE A 335 -0.88 20.77 5.89
CA ILE A 335 -0.03 20.83 7.08
C ILE A 335 0.99 19.68 7.04
N LEU A 336 0.54 18.46 6.74
CA LEU A 336 1.38 17.27 6.66
C LEU A 336 2.44 17.38 5.54
N ALA A 337 2.08 17.95 4.39
CA ALA A 337 3.01 18.14 3.28
C ALA A 337 4.19 19.08 3.63
N ARG A 338 3.99 20.02 4.56
CA ARG A 338 5.02 20.97 5.02
C ARG A 338 5.81 20.47 6.22
N ARG A 339 5.41 19.34 6.79
CA ARG A 339 6.06 18.78 7.98
C ARG A 339 7.38 18.10 7.62
N GLU A 340 8.41 18.29 8.43
CA GLU A 340 9.61 17.47 8.42
C GLU A 340 9.31 16.09 9.02
N TRP A 341 9.71 15.03 8.33
CA TRP A 341 9.46 13.65 8.73
C TRP A 341 10.74 13.01 9.27
N GLY A 342 10.66 12.34 10.41
CA GLY A 342 11.78 11.58 10.96
C GLY A 342 12.20 10.39 10.08
N PRO A 343 13.40 9.81 10.29
CA PRO A 343 13.85 8.61 9.60
C PRO A 343 12.98 7.41 9.95
N LEU A 344 12.81 6.48 8.98
CA LEU A 344 12.10 5.22 9.16
C LEU A 344 13.05 4.04 9.30
N TYR A 345 14.28 4.17 8.80
CA TYR A 345 15.23 3.07 8.68
C TYR A 345 16.51 3.36 9.43
N ASP A 346 17.14 2.29 9.94
CA ASP A 346 18.47 2.31 10.54
C ASP A 346 19.44 1.55 9.62
N PRO A 347 20.25 2.27 8.82
CA PRO A 347 21.17 1.65 7.86
C PRO A 347 22.22 0.74 8.50
N ASP A 348 22.67 1.06 9.72
CA ASP A 348 23.69 0.25 10.42
C ASP A 348 23.10 -1.07 10.88
N ARG A 349 21.86 -1.07 11.42
CA ARG A 349 21.15 -2.30 11.79
C ARG A 349 20.84 -3.16 10.56
N LEU A 350 20.44 -2.56 9.43
CA LEU A 350 20.21 -3.26 8.18
C LEU A 350 21.51 -3.89 7.64
N ALA A 351 22.64 -3.18 7.70
CA ALA A 351 23.94 -3.69 7.31
C ALA A 351 24.47 -4.82 8.24
N ALA A 352 24.01 -4.83 9.49
CA ALA A 352 24.31 -5.88 10.46
C ALA A 352 23.27 -7.01 10.53
N ASN A 353 22.22 -6.96 9.69
CA ASN A 353 21.09 -7.88 9.75
C ASN A 353 21.48 -9.35 9.83
N ALA A 354 20.82 -10.12 10.69
CA ALA A 354 20.97 -11.56 10.85
C ALA A 354 19.65 -12.33 10.59
N VAL A 355 18.53 -11.60 10.39
CA VAL A 355 17.23 -12.19 10.09
C VAL A 355 17.25 -12.75 8.66
N PRO A 356 16.83 -13.99 8.41
CA PRO A 356 16.62 -14.49 7.06
C PRO A 356 15.61 -13.66 6.30
N CYS A 357 16.00 -13.07 5.16
CA CYS A 357 15.13 -12.17 4.38
C CYS A 357 15.11 -12.57 2.92
N ALA A 358 13.95 -12.47 2.28
CA ALA A 358 13.82 -12.54 0.84
C ALA A 358 12.88 -11.47 0.32
N ALA A 359 13.16 -10.97 -0.89
CA ALA A 359 12.35 -9.97 -1.55
C ALA A 359 12.07 -10.35 -3.01
N ALA A 360 10.80 -10.25 -3.43
CA ALA A 360 10.41 -10.20 -4.82
C ALA A 360 10.46 -8.75 -5.28
N VAL A 361 11.24 -8.48 -6.33
CA VAL A 361 11.37 -7.17 -6.99
C VAL A 361 10.87 -7.35 -8.41
N TYR A 362 9.93 -6.50 -8.81
CA TYR A 362 9.35 -6.60 -10.16
C TYR A 362 10.09 -5.66 -11.10
N ALA A 363 10.47 -6.19 -12.26
CA ALA A 363 11.41 -5.53 -13.17
C ALA A 363 10.86 -4.21 -13.75
N ASP A 364 9.54 -4.17 -13.99
CA ASP A 364 8.85 -3.05 -14.60
C ASP A 364 7.89 -2.35 -13.63
N ASP A 365 8.10 -2.52 -12.31
CA ASP A 365 7.25 -1.92 -11.28
C ASP A 365 7.16 -0.39 -11.45
N MET A 366 5.93 0.12 -11.64
CA MET A 366 5.70 1.55 -11.81
C MET A 366 5.42 2.30 -10.51
N TYR A 367 5.37 1.61 -9.37
CA TYR A 367 5.12 2.21 -8.06
C TYR A 367 6.38 2.20 -7.18
N VAL A 368 7.11 1.07 -7.15
CA VAL A 368 8.33 0.94 -6.38
C VAL A 368 9.50 0.68 -7.34
N GLU A 369 10.20 1.75 -7.71
CA GLU A 369 11.27 1.71 -8.72
C GLU A 369 12.31 0.62 -8.42
N ARG A 370 12.53 -0.24 -9.43
CA ARG A 370 13.44 -1.39 -9.35
C ARG A 370 14.84 -1.02 -8.92
N GLU A 371 15.44 0.02 -9.52
CA GLU A 371 16.84 0.41 -9.24
C GLU A 371 17.02 0.82 -7.77
N PHE A 372 16.01 1.45 -7.17
CA PHE A 372 16.04 1.81 -5.75
C PHE A 372 15.81 0.59 -4.87
N ALA A 373 14.95 -0.33 -5.29
CA ALA A 373 14.74 -1.59 -4.60
C ALA A 373 16.00 -2.47 -4.59
N GLU A 374 16.73 -2.55 -5.72
CA GLU A 374 18.01 -3.25 -5.82
C GLU A 374 19.07 -2.61 -4.92
N ALA A 375 19.16 -1.27 -4.91
CA ALA A 375 20.07 -0.55 -4.03
C ALA A 375 19.79 -0.82 -2.55
N THR A 376 18.52 -0.84 -2.15
CA THR A 376 18.09 -1.18 -0.78
C THR A 376 18.40 -2.64 -0.44
N ALA A 377 18.12 -3.57 -1.36
CA ALA A 377 18.45 -5.00 -1.19
C ALA A 377 19.94 -5.21 -0.91
N GLY A 378 20.81 -4.49 -1.63
CA GLY A 378 22.26 -4.54 -1.44
C GLY A 378 22.75 -4.02 -0.07
N ARG A 379 21.92 -3.24 0.63
CA ARG A 379 22.24 -2.69 1.97
C ARG A 379 21.69 -3.50 3.13
N ILE A 380 20.81 -4.48 2.87
CA ILE A 380 20.30 -5.40 3.89
C ILE A 380 21.12 -6.69 3.84
N LYS A 381 21.98 -6.89 4.82
CA LYS A 381 22.85 -8.05 4.86
C LYS A 381 22.03 -9.35 4.84
N GLY A 382 22.41 -10.26 3.92
CA GLY A 382 21.79 -11.57 3.82
C GLY A 382 20.43 -11.61 3.13
N LEU A 383 19.89 -10.49 2.68
CA LEU A 383 18.66 -10.46 1.89
C LEU A 383 18.88 -11.16 0.55
N ARG A 384 17.97 -12.07 0.22
CA ARG A 384 17.95 -12.80 -1.06
C ARG A 384 16.87 -12.20 -1.97
N MET A 385 17.30 -11.53 -3.02
CA MET A 385 16.42 -10.87 -3.96
C MET A 385 16.04 -11.80 -5.12
N TRP A 386 14.78 -11.82 -5.48
CA TRP A 386 14.25 -12.41 -6.70
C TRP A 386 13.74 -11.30 -7.60
N LEU A 387 14.56 -10.93 -8.60
CA LEU A 387 14.15 -10.04 -9.67
C LEU A 387 13.37 -10.83 -10.73
N THR A 388 12.18 -10.38 -11.08
CA THR A 388 11.32 -11.03 -12.07
C THR A 388 10.54 -10.02 -12.90
N ASN A 389 10.30 -10.33 -14.17
CA ASN A 389 9.42 -9.61 -15.09
C ASN A 389 8.12 -10.37 -15.41
N GLU A 390 7.81 -11.40 -14.63
CA GLU A 390 6.60 -12.21 -14.81
C GLU A 390 5.36 -11.54 -14.20
N PHE A 391 5.56 -10.51 -13.39
CA PHE A 391 4.50 -9.78 -12.68
C PHE A 391 4.75 -8.28 -12.79
N GLU A 392 3.67 -7.53 -12.71
CA GLU A 392 3.67 -6.12 -12.33
C GLU A 392 3.68 -6.00 -10.79
N HIS A 393 3.38 -4.84 -10.23
CA HIS A 393 3.44 -4.58 -8.77
C HIS A 393 2.61 -5.56 -7.92
N ASP A 394 1.56 -6.12 -8.46
CA ASP A 394 0.57 -6.93 -7.74
C ASP A 394 0.86 -8.44 -7.73
N GLY A 395 2.10 -8.88 -7.99
CA GLY A 395 2.44 -10.30 -8.11
C GLY A 395 1.97 -11.17 -6.93
N LEU A 396 2.03 -10.66 -5.69
CA LEU A 396 1.51 -11.39 -4.51
C LEU A 396 -0.02 -11.55 -4.56
N THR A 397 -0.74 -10.62 -5.17
CA THR A 397 -2.20 -10.70 -5.35
C THR A 397 -2.55 -11.57 -6.55
N PHE A 398 -1.76 -11.50 -7.62
CA PHE A 398 -2.00 -12.19 -8.89
C PHE A 398 -1.71 -13.71 -8.79
N ASP A 399 -0.51 -14.09 -8.33
CA ASP A 399 -0.09 -15.49 -8.12
C ASP A 399 0.63 -15.67 -6.77
N GLY A 400 -0.10 -15.35 -5.70
CA GLY A 400 0.47 -15.24 -4.37
C GLY A 400 1.03 -16.54 -3.81
N ALA A 401 0.44 -17.69 -4.13
CA ALA A 401 0.95 -18.98 -3.66
C ALA A 401 2.36 -19.26 -4.23
N ARG A 402 2.58 -18.96 -5.50
CA ARG A 402 3.90 -19.08 -6.16
C ARG A 402 4.89 -18.07 -5.58
N VAL A 403 4.48 -16.80 -5.46
CA VAL A 403 5.36 -15.74 -4.95
C VAL A 403 5.79 -16.04 -3.51
N LEU A 404 4.85 -16.34 -2.62
CA LEU A 404 5.17 -16.71 -1.23
C LEU A 404 6.04 -17.97 -1.16
N GLY A 405 5.71 -19.00 -1.94
CA GLY A 405 6.50 -20.24 -2.01
C GLY A 405 7.96 -19.96 -2.39
N ARG A 406 8.18 -19.13 -3.41
CA ARG A 406 9.52 -18.73 -3.85
C ARG A 406 10.28 -17.98 -2.78
N LEU A 407 9.67 -17.03 -2.08
CA LEU A 407 10.31 -16.29 -1.01
C LEU A 407 10.69 -17.19 0.17
N LEU A 408 9.82 -18.12 0.56
CA LEU A 408 10.12 -19.12 1.60
C LEU A 408 11.28 -20.03 1.21
N ASP A 409 11.37 -20.43 -0.05
CA ASP A 409 12.49 -21.25 -0.52
C ASP A 409 13.81 -20.48 -0.50
N LEU A 410 13.77 -19.20 -0.89
CA LEU A 410 14.94 -18.33 -0.81
C LEU A 410 15.40 -18.12 0.64
N THR A 411 14.53 -17.77 1.56
CA THR A 411 14.91 -17.56 2.97
C THR A 411 15.50 -18.82 3.60
N ARG A 412 15.09 -20.00 3.15
CA ARG A 412 15.50 -21.30 3.70
C ARG A 412 16.62 -21.98 2.90
N GLY A 413 17.17 -21.30 1.91
CA GLY A 413 18.29 -21.84 1.11
C GLY A 413 17.92 -23.05 0.26
N ARG A 414 16.65 -23.18 -0.15
CA ARG A 414 16.15 -24.26 -1.01
C ARG A 414 16.05 -23.86 -2.49
N ALA A 415 16.44 -22.64 -2.83
CA ALA A 415 16.37 -22.07 -4.18
C ALA A 415 17.60 -21.21 -4.51
#